data_4580d603a9377373c72216f8769e79cb
#
_entry.id   4580d603a9377373c72216f8769e79cb
#
_cell.length_a   1.000
_cell.length_b   1.000
_cell.length_c   1.000
_cell.angle_alpha   90.00
_cell.angle_beta   90.00
_cell.angle_gamma   90.00
#
_symmetry.space_group_name_H-M   'P 1'
#
loop_
_entity.id
_entity.type
_entity.pdbx_description
1 polymer ?
#
loop_
_entity_poly.entity_id
_entity_poly.type
_entity_poly.pdbx_seq_one_letter_code
_entity_poly.pdbx_strand_id
1 'polypeptide(L)'
;MAFFSRQDDNQPLSGRMALGVEYDGTHYCGWQRLRHAASVQGALETALSKIADAPVRVLCSGRTDSGVHATRQIVHFDAPVLRSQKAWLYGANAKLPRDIAVRWLTPIADDFHSRFSALARRYRYVILNQPTRPVMERHNVTWCREPLDADRMHRAAQALIGEHDFSSYRAASCQSNVPIRHLHFIDVRRFGPLVMIDVQANAFLHHMIRNLAGVLVAVGRGDQDEDYPARLLALRDRRRGDVTAPACGLHFVDVRYDERFELPEEPVGPNLLAFLGEWTGERGEIPDTPLMRRRRVWPKWIDDQGRVVDHHPHADLEVSS
;
A
#
# COMPACT_ATOMS: atom_id res chain seq x y z
N MET A 1 -2.45 9.76 23.24
CA MET A 1 -1.74 10.72 22.38
C MET A 1 -0.25 10.68 22.71
N ALA A 2 0.54 9.91 21.99
CA ALA A 2 2.00 9.87 22.20
C ALA A 2 2.73 10.22 20.88
N PHE A 3 2.28 11.31 20.22
CA PHE A 3 2.96 11.79 19.01
C PHE A 3 4.36 12.37 19.28
N PHE A 4 4.74 12.56 20.54
CA PHE A 4 5.99 13.17 20.97
C PHE A 4 6.60 12.46 22.18
N SER A 5 6.60 11.10 22.22
CA SER A 5 7.42 10.42 23.21
C SER A 5 8.89 10.72 22.91
N ARG A 6 9.58 11.37 23.84
CA ARG A 6 11.04 11.48 23.82
C ARG A 6 11.62 10.08 24.07
N GLN A 7 11.75 9.28 23.01
CA GLN A 7 12.68 8.16 23.04
C GLN A 7 14.10 8.74 23.13
N ASP A 8 15.02 7.98 23.69
CA ASP A 8 16.44 8.38 23.70
C ASP A 8 16.98 8.33 22.26
N ASP A 9 16.78 9.43 21.55
CA ASP A 9 17.10 9.59 20.12
C ASP A 9 18.61 9.44 19.83
N ASN A 10 19.44 9.40 20.87
CA ASN A 10 20.90 9.27 20.77
C ASN A 10 21.39 7.82 20.85
N GLN A 11 20.51 6.86 21.15
CA GLN A 11 20.91 5.45 21.22
C GLN A 11 21.45 4.99 19.85
N PRO A 12 22.64 4.40 19.77
CA PRO A 12 23.16 3.84 18.54
C PRO A 12 22.42 2.57 18.17
N LEU A 13 21.96 2.51 16.91
CA LEU A 13 21.19 1.41 16.33
C LEU A 13 21.99 0.68 15.26
N SER A 14 21.88 -0.64 15.23
CA SER A 14 22.44 -1.54 14.22
C SER A 14 21.46 -2.69 13.94
N GLY A 15 21.76 -3.52 12.96
CA GLY A 15 20.92 -4.66 12.58
C GLY A 15 19.73 -4.24 11.72
N ARG A 16 18.67 -5.02 11.77
CA ARG A 16 17.47 -4.77 10.96
C ARG A 16 16.64 -3.63 11.52
N MET A 17 16.29 -2.70 10.62
CA MET A 17 15.48 -1.52 10.92
C MET A 17 14.18 -1.57 10.12
N ALA A 18 13.07 -1.23 10.77
CA ALA A 18 11.81 -0.93 10.10
C ALA A 18 11.53 0.57 10.10
N LEU A 19 10.90 1.05 9.02
CA LEU A 19 10.49 2.45 8.86
C LEU A 19 9.04 2.52 8.41
N GLY A 20 8.32 3.51 8.91
CA GLY A 20 7.08 4.00 8.31
C GLY A 20 7.39 5.17 7.38
N VAL A 21 6.96 5.06 6.13
CA VAL A 21 7.22 6.06 5.08
C VAL A 21 5.92 6.62 4.53
N GLU A 22 5.81 7.94 4.50
CA GLU A 22 4.74 8.69 3.86
C GLU A 22 5.26 9.35 2.59
N TYR A 23 4.48 9.35 1.50
CA TYR A 23 4.85 10.04 0.27
C TYR A 23 3.66 10.46 -0.59
N ASP A 24 3.81 11.62 -1.22
CA ASP A 24 3.02 12.05 -2.37
C ASP A 24 3.63 11.46 -3.64
N GLY A 25 2.93 10.50 -4.26
CA GLY A 25 3.42 9.77 -5.44
C GLY A 25 3.33 10.54 -6.76
N THR A 26 2.81 11.77 -6.77
CA THR A 26 2.48 12.54 -7.98
C THR A 26 3.64 12.64 -8.98
N HIS A 27 4.85 12.87 -8.49
CA HIS A 27 6.03 13.10 -9.32
C HIS A 27 6.93 11.86 -9.49
N TYR A 28 6.44 10.68 -9.08
CA TYR A 28 7.21 9.44 -9.13
C TYR A 28 6.60 8.43 -10.10
N CYS A 29 7.47 7.70 -10.80
CA CYS A 29 7.09 6.54 -11.60
C CYS A 29 6.82 5.29 -10.72
N GLY A 30 6.18 5.53 -9.57
CA GLY A 30 5.85 4.53 -8.56
C GLY A 30 6.95 4.30 -7.53
N TRP A 31 6.76 3.25 -6.75
CA TRP A 31 7.69 2.90 -5.68
C TRP A 31 9.05 2.42 -6.19
N GLN A 32 9.04 1.44 -7.11
CA GLN A 32 10.25 0.68 -7.46
C GLN A 32 11.32 1.53 -8.12
N ARG A 33 12.58 1.35 -7.69
CA ARG A 33 13.72 2.02 -8.30
C ARG A 33 13.85 1.70 -9.79
N LEU A 34 13.93 2.75 -10.60
CA LEU A 34 14.15 2.70 -12.04
C LEU A 34 15.46 3.40 -12.39
N ARG A 35 16.10 2.99 -13.50
CA ARG A 35 17.37 3.58 -13.94
C ARG A 35 17.22 5.02 -14.47
N HIS A 36 16.08 5.32 -15.08
CA HIS A 36 15.86 6.55 -15.87
C HIS A 36 14.66 7.37 -15.40
N ALA A 37 14.08 7.08 -14.23
CA ALA A 37 12.94 7.80 -13.73
C ALA A 37 12.98 7.94 -12.20
N ALA A 38 12.38 9.04 -11.71
CA ALA A 38 12.24 9.26 -10.28
C ALA A 38 11.34 8.19 -9.65
N SER A 39 11.78 7.63 -8.53
CA SER A 39 11.05 6.62 -7.77
C SER A 39 11.24 6.85 -6.27
N VAL A 40 10.22 6.48 -5.48
CA VAL A 40 10.26 6.67 -4.02
C VAL A 40 11.39 5.84 -3.39
N GLN A 41 11.56 4.58 -3.83
CA GLN A 41 12.64 3.71 -3.37
C GLN A 41 14.02 4.31 -3.66
N GLY A 42 14.23 4.85 -4.85
CA GLY A 42 15.51 5.46 -5.23
C GLY A 42 15.86 6.68 -4.38
N ALA A 43 14.88 7.54 -4.10
CA ALA A 43 15.05 8.70 -3.23
C ALA A 43 15.39 8.28 -1.79
N LEU A 44 14.64 7.29 -1.24
CA LEU A 44 14.85 6.78 0.11
C LEU A 44 16.22 6.09 0.26
N GLU A 45 16.60 5.21 -0.67
CA GLU A 45 17.91 4.55 -0.66
C GLU A 45 19.06 5.55 -0.75
N THR A 46 18.90 6.60 -1.56
CA THR A 46 19.91 7.68 -1.68
C THR A 46 20.06 8.44 -0.35
N ALA A 47 18.95 8.78 0.31
CA ALA A 47 18.97 9.49 1.58
C ALA A 47 19.64 8.63 2.68
N LEU A 48 19.19 7.38 2.83
CA LEU A 48 19.74 6.45 3.83
C LEU A 48 21.22 6.12 3.58
N SER A 49 21.63 5.94 2.31
CA SER A 49 23.03 5.69 1.97
C SER A 49 23.95 6.87 2.33
N LYS A 50 23.45 8.11 2.23
CA LYS A 50 24.21 9.29 2.70
C LYS A 50 24.39 9.31 4.22
N ILE A 51 23.42 8.81 4.98
CA ILE A 51 23.54 8.71 6.45
C ILE A 51 24.48 7.58 6.84
N ALA A 52 24.40 6.46 6.13
CA ALA A 52 25.26 5.32 6.37
C ALA A 52 26.74 5.55 5.95
N ASP A 53 26.98 6.47 4.99
CA ASP A 53 28.22 6.53 4.21
C ASP A 53 28.55 5.20 3.54
N ALA A 54 27.51 4.44 3.16
CA ALA A 54 27.57 3.13 2.53
C ALA A 54 26.27 2.84 1.78
N PRO A 55 26.26 1.96 0.77
CA PRO A 55 25.04 1.60 0.07
C PRO A 55 24.02 0.98 1.01
N VAL A 56 22.79 1.51 1.01
CA VAL A 56 21.62 0.97 1.71
C VAL A 56 20.57 0.56 0.68
N ARG A 57 20.08 -0.66 0.79
CA ARG A 57 18.94 -1.15 0.00
C ARG A 57 17.74 -1.34 0.91
N VAL A 58 16.56 -0.98 0.40
CA VAL A 58 15.32 -1.10 1.15
C VAL A 58 14.35 -2.06 0.48
N LEU A 59 13.57 -2.76 1.31
CA LEU A 59 12.48 -3.63 0.87
C LEU A 59 11.16 -3.08 1.43
N CYS A 60 10.10 -3.02 0.62
CA CYS A 60 8.81 -2.47 1.00
C CYS A 60 7.74 -3.54 1.19
N SER A 61 6.67 -3.18 1.90
CA SER A 61 5.49 -4.04 2.13
C SER A 61 4.64 -4.26 0.88
N GLY A 62 4.61 -3.27 -0.02
CA GLY A 62 3.87 -3.32 -1.26
C GLY A 62 4.34 -2.24 -2.23
N ARG A 63 4.57 -2.61 -3.49
CA ARG A 63 4.87 -1.63 -4.54
C ARG A 63 3.61 -0.84 -4.86
N THR A 64 3.76 0.46 -5.08
CA THR A 64 2.70 1.34 -5.58
C THR A 64 3.00 1.75 -7.01
N ASP A 65 1.95 1.96 -7.80
CA ASP A 65 2.06 2.40 -9.19
C ASP A 65 2.46 3.88 -9.29
N SER A 66 2.80 4.33 -10.51
CA SER A 66 3.03 5.75 -10.81
C SER A 66 1.85 6.60 -10.37
N GLY A 67 2.11 7.68 -9.63
CA GLY A 67 1.10 8.62 -9.14
C GLY A 67 0.28 8.15 -7.92
N VAL A 68 0.56 6.97 -7.36
CA VAL A 68 -0.11 6.45 -6.15
C VAL A 68 0.61 6.92 -4.90
N HIS A 69 -0.16 7.37 -3.91
CA HIS A 69 0.34 7.87 -2.63
C HIS A 69 0.43 6.78 -1.57
N ALA A 70 1.15 7.06 -0.49
CA ALA A 70 1.08 6.27 0.73
C ALA A 70 1.18 7.16 1.96
N THR A 71 0.40 6.85 2.97
CA THR A 71 0.51 7.46 4.30
C THR A 71 1.21 6.53 5.29
N ARG A 72 1.31 5.23 4.97
CA ARG A 72 1.97 4.23 5.81
C ARG A 72 2.55 3.09 4.97
N GLN A 73 3.55 3.37 4.14
CA GLN A 73 4.38 2.33 3.55
C GLN A 73 5.34 1.80 4.61
N ILE A 74 5.38 0.49 4.82
CA ILE A 74 6.36 -0.12 5.73
C ILE A 74 7.54 -0.66 4.93
N VAL A 75 8.72 -0.30 5.39
CA VAL A 75 10.00 -0.61 4.73
C VAL A 75 10.94 -1.21 5.75
N HIS A 76 11.83 -2.10 5.33
CA HIS A 76 12.95 -2.51 6.17
C HIS A 76 14.27 -2.47 5.40
N PHE A 77 15.36 -2.36 6.16
CA PHE A 77 16.73 -2.48 5.67
C PHE A 77 17.64 -2.99 6.77
N ASP A 78 18.77 -3.55 6.41
CA ASP A 78 19.82 -3.92 7.34
C ASP A 78 20.83 -2.77 7.42
N ALA A 79 21.01 -2.18 8.63
CA ALA A 79 21.88 -1.05 8.84
C ALA A 79 23.35 -1.47 8.73
N PRO A 80 24.11 -0.99 7.73
CA PRO A 80 25.50 -1.40 7.52
C PRO A 80 26.47 -0.80 8.56
N VAL A 81 26.01 0.21 9.31
CA VAL A 81 26.82 0.96 10.27
C VAL A 81 25.98 1.36 11.49
N LEU A 82 26.64 1.57 12.61
CA LEU A 82 26.06 2.16 13.81
C LEU A 82 25.79 3.66 13.59
N ARG A 83 24.56 4.09 13.81
CA ARG A 83 24.15 5.50 13.87
C ARG A 83 23.06 5.65 14.92
N SER A 84 22.93 6.84 15.50
CA SER A 84 21.83 7.13 16.42
C SER A 84 20.48 7.11 15.69
N GLN A 85 19.40 6.82 16.41
CA GLN A 85 18.04 6.91 15.87
C GLN A 85 17.78 8.28 15.27
N LYS A 86 18.24 9.34 15.95
CA LYS A 86 18.18 10.72 15.45
C LYS A 86 18.87 10.89 14.09
N ALA A 87 20.05 10.30 13.92
CA ALA A 87 20.77 10.39 12.65
C ALA A 87 20.02 9.68 11.53
N TRP A 88 19.48 8.48 11.77
CA TRP A 88 18.69 7.76 10.78
C TRP A 88 17.40 8.50 10.43
N LEU A 89 16.59 8.89 11.41
CA LEU A 89 15.26 9.47 11.20
C LEU A 89 15.33 10.90 10.66
N TYR A 90 15.95 11.80 11.42
CA TYR A 90 15.98 13.22 11.04
C TYR A 90 17.01 13.48 9.94
N GLY A 91 18.14 12.76 9.96
CA GLY A 91 19.12 12.84 8.89
C GLY A 91 18.55 12.39 7.54
N ALA A 92 17.80 11.29 7.50
CA ALA A 92 17.12 10.85 6.27
C ALA A 92 16.13 11.92 5.80
N ASN A 93 15.26 12.42 6.69
CA ASN A 93 14.30 13.46 6.33
C ASN A 93 14.93 14.77 5.83
N ALA A 94 16.11 15.14 6.35
CA ALA A 94 16.88 16.30 5.88
C ALA A 94 17.47 16.09 4.46
N LYS A 95 17.56 14.84 3.98
CA LYS A 95 18.09 14.49 2.66
C LYS A 95 17.01 14.09 1.66
N LEU A 96 15.81 13.75 2.14
CA LEU A 96 14.67 13.40 1.30
C LEU A 96 14.08 14.65 0.63
N PRO A 97 13.46 14.50 -0.56
CA PRO A 97 12.58 15.51 -1.13
C PRO A 97 11.38 15.78 -0.21
N ARG A 98 10.74 16.94 -0.35
CA ARG A 98 9.64 17.39 0.54
C ARG A 98 8.37 16.54 0.42
N ASP A 99 8.25 15.76 -0.62
CA ASP A 99 7.12 14.87 -0.93
C ASP A 99 7.33 13.43 -0.42
N ILE A 100 8.44 13.16 0.30
CA ILE A 100 8.69 11.89 1.00
C ILE A 100 9.15 12.18 2.42
N ALA A 101 8.58 11.47 3.39
CA ALA A 101 8.98 11.56 4.80
C ALA A 101 9.06 10.18 5.46
N VAL A 102 10.11 9.96 6.25
CA VAL A 102 10.17 8.87 7.23
C VAL A 102 9.47 9.36 8.50
N ARG A 103 8.37 8.69 8.85
CA ARG A 103 7.53 9.04 10.01
C ARG A 103 8.12 8.54 11.32
N TRP A 104 8.66 7.35 11.28
CA TRP A 104 9.33 6.69 12.39
C TRP A 104 10.34 5.67 11.87
N LEU A 105 11.27 5.29 12.74
CA LEU A 105 12.24 4.24 12.52
C LEU A 105 12.42 3.49 13.84
N THR A 106 12.47 2.15 13.79
CA THR A 106 12.68 1.31 14.97
C THR A 106 13.52 0.08 14.60
N PRO A 107 14.39 -0.39 15.52
CA PRO A 107 14.98 -1.73 15.41
C PRO A 107 13.87 -2.78 15.38
N ILE A 108 14.10 -3.87 14.66
CA ILE A 108 13.12 -4.94 14.54
C ILE A 108 13.83 -6.30 14.49
N ALA A 109 13.11 -7.36 14.84
CA ALA A 109 13.63 -8.72 14.81
C ALA A 109 14.16 -9.11 13.42
N ASP A 110 15.26 -9.86 13.38
CA ASP A 110 15.94 -10.24 12.12
C ASP A 110 15.07 -11.08 11.18
N ASP A 111 14.05 -11.76 11.71
CA ASP A 111 13.09 -12.53 10.93
C ASP A 111 11.93 -11.67 10.36
N PHE A 112 11.91 -10.37 10.64
CA PHE A 112 10.93 -9.47 10.02
C PHE A 112 11.26 -9.22 8.55
N HIS A 113 10.25 -9.33 7.71
CA HIS A 113 10.33 -8.93 6.31
C HIS A 113 9.10 -8.11 5.91
N SER A 114 9.28 -6.85 5.53
CA SER A 114 8.18 -5.93 5.24
C SER A 114 7.14 -6.48 4.26
N ARG A 115 7.54 -7.23 3.23
CA ARG A 115 6.64 -7.80 2.23
C ARG A 115 6.01 -9.12 2.68
N PHE A 116 6.83 -10.05 3.20
CA PHE A 116 6.40 -11.43 3.42
C PHE A 116 5.77 -11.66 4.78
N SER A 117 6.19 -10.93 5.82
CA SER A 117 5.53 -10.98 7.13
C SER A 117 4.19 -10.22 7.16
N ALA A 118 3.86 -9.45 6.12
CA ALA A 118 2.63 -8.68 6.08
C ALA A 118 1.39 -9.57 5.90
N LEU A 119 0.45 -9.47 6.84
CA LEU A 119 -0.79 -10.22 6.90
C LEU A 119 -1.87 -9.60 6.03
N ALA A 120 -1.97 -8.26 6.03
CA ALA A 120 -2.93 -7.52 5.23
C ALA A 120 -2.36 -6.19 4.74
N ARG A 121 -2.94 -5.66 3.67
CA ARG A 121 -2.72 -4.30 3.14
C ARG A 121 -4.06 -3.62 3.01
N ARG A 122 -4.12 -2.32 3.32
CA ARG A 122 -5.31 -1.50 3.23
C ARG A 122 -5.04 -0.29 2.37
N TYR A 123 -6.00 0.01 1.52
CA TYR A 123 -5.96 1.16 0.63
C TYR A 123 -7.27 1.93 0.74
N ARG A 124 -7.18 3.23 0.46
CA ARG A 124 -8.33 4.11 0.29
C ARG A 124 -8.26 4.75 -1.08
N TYR A 125 -9.36 4.68 -1.79
CA TYR A 125 -9.54 5.37 -3.05
C TYR A 125 -10.51 6.53 -2.85
N VAL A 126 -10.03 7.76 -3.04
CA VAL A 126 -10.77 8.99 -2.73
C VAL A 126 -11.25 9.63 -4.02
N ILE A 127 -12.56 9.86 -4.13
CA ILE A 127 -13.22 10.49 -5.27
C ILE A 127 -13.83 11.81 -4.80
N LEU A 128 -13.51 12.91 -5.48
CA LEU A 128 -14.21 14.17 -5.32
C LEU A 128 -15.32 14.25 -6.36
N ASN A 129 -16.58 14.12 -5.90
CA ASN A 129 -17.78 14.05 -6.69
C ASN A 129 -18.50 15.40 -6.68
N GLN A 130 -18.16 16.26 -7.62
CA GLN A 130 -18.73 17.61 -7.77
C GLN A 130 -18.70 18.05 -9.24
N PRO A 131 -19.58 19.05 -9.64
CA PRO A 131 -19.67 19.49 -11.04
C PRO A 131 -18.39 20.11 -11.61
N THR A 132 -17.58 20.76 -10.77
CA THR A 132 -16.36 21.47 -11.20
C THR A 132 -15.11 20.73 -10.74
N ARG A 133 -14.05 20.74 -11.56
CA ARG A 133 -12.78 20.11 -11.21
C ARG A 133 -12.11 20.80 -10.00
N PRO A 134 -11.43 20.04 -9.12
CA PRO A 134 -10.63 20.61 -8.04
C PRO A 134 -9.36 21.28 -8.57
N VAL A 135 -8.84 22.22 -7.78
CA VAL A 135 -7.53 22.82 -8.02
C VAL A 135 -6.55 22.41 -6.91
N MET A 136 -6.97 22.56 -5.65
CA MET A 136 -6.11 22.28 -4.49
C MET A 136 -5.86 20.77 -4.31
N GLU A 137 -6.92 19.97 -4.41
CA GLU A 137 -6.89 18.52 -4.17
C GLU A 137 -6.59 17.71 -5.43
N ARG A 138 -6.29 18.35 -6.57
CA ARG A 138 -6.16 17.70 -7.89
C ARG A 138 -5.19 16.52 -7.95
N HIS A 139 -4.23 16.47 -7.03
CA HIS A 139 -3.23 15.41 -6.95
C HIS A 139 -3.57 14.30 -5.95
N ASN A 140 -4.51 14.54 -5.02
CA ASN A 140 -4.83 13.64 -3.92
C ASN A 140 -6.21 13.00 -4.00
N VAL A 141 -7.01 13.36 -5.02
CA VAL A 141 -8.34 12.79 -5.26
C VAL A 141 -8.56 12.55 -6.75
N THR A 142 -9.42 11.61 -7.07
CA THR A 142 -9.95 11.45 -8.42
C THR A 142 -11.21 12.30 -8.56
N TRP A 143 -11.28 13.18 -9.54
CA TRP A 143 -12.48 13.94 -9.81
C TRP A 143 -13.47 13.15 -10.64
N CYS A 144 -14.74 13.14 -10.20
CA CYS A 144 -15.89 12.63 -10.94
C CYS A 144 -16.97 13.74 -11.00
N ARG A 145 -17.35 14.14 -12.22
CA ARG A 145 -18.33 15.18 -12.46
C ARG A 145 -19.76 14.68 -12.27
N GLU A 146 -20.02 13.48 -12.79
CA GLU A 146 -21.34 12.85 -12.78
C GLU A 146 -21.71 12.45 -11.36
N PRO A 147 -22.98 12.63 -10.94
CA PRO A 147 -23.42 12.17 -9.62
C PRO A 147 -23.13 10.69 -9.41
N LEU A 148 -22.65 10.35 -8.21
CA LEU A 148 -22.41 8.97 -7.79
C LEU A 148 -23.38 8.59 -6.68
N ASP A 149 -23.97 7.41 -6.76
CA ASP A 149 -24.71 6.77 -5.68
C ASP A 149 -23.75 5.88 -4.88
N ALA A 150 -23.25 6.39 -3.74
CA ALA A 150 -22.29 5.67 -2.90
C ALA A 150 -22.89 4.40 -2.24
N ASP A 151 -24.18 4.42 -1.91
CA ASP A 151 -24.86 3.27 -1.30
C ASP A 151 -24.99 2.14 -2.32
N ARG A 152 -25.32 2.49 -3.56
CA ARG A 152 -25.34 1.53 -4.68
C ARG A 152 -23.95 0.94 -4.93
N MET A 153 -22.90 1.79 -4.93
CA MET A 153 -21.52 1.32 -5.03
C MET A 153 -21.16 0.37 -3.88
N HIS A 154 -21.58 0.70 -2.64
CA HIS A 154 -21.33 -0.13 -1.46
C HIS A 154 -22.01 -1.51 -1.59
N ARG A 155 -23.31 -1.56 -1.91
CA ARG A 155 -24.02 -2.84 -2.09
C ARG A 155 -23.38 -3.71 -3.16
N ALA A 156 -23.05 -3.13 -4.31
CA ALA A 156 -22.40 -3.84 -5.41
C ALA A 156 -21.02 -4.41 -5.02
N ALA A 157 -20.26 -3.68 -4.19
CA ALA A 157 -18.94 -4.09 -3.75
C ALA A 157 -18.94 -5.33 -2.85
N GLN A 158 -20.04 -5.59 -2.11
CA GLN A 158 -20.11 -6.67 -1.12
C GLN A 158 -19.91 -8.06 -1.73
N ALA A 159 -20.26 -8.25 -3.00
CA ALA A 159 -20.05 -9.50 -3.73
C ALA A 159 -18.56 -9.86 -3.94
N LEU A 160 -17.65 -8.92 -3.68
CA LEU A 160 -16.20 -9.10 -3.87
C LEU A 160 -15.48 -9.56 -2.58
N ILE A 161 -16.18 -9.57 -1.44
CA ILE A 161 -15.63 -9.99 -0.14
C ILE A 161 -15.38 -11.50 -0.16
N GLY A 162 -14.28 -11.93 0.45
CA GLY A 162 -13.89 -13.33 0.52
C GLY A 162 -12.75 -13.69 -0.42
N GLU A 163 -12.56 -15.01 -0.59
CA GLU A 163 -11.50 -15.55 -1.44
C GLU A 163 -12.02 -15.78 -2.87
N HIS A 164 -11.46 -15.04 -3.82
CA HIS A 164 -11.87 -15.08 -5.22
C HIS A 164 -10.69 -15.01 -6.17
N ASP A 165 -10.93 -15.45 -7.41
CA ASP A 165 -10.05 -15.22 -8.56
C ASP A 165 -10.30 -13.81 -9.13
N PHE A 166 -9.37 -12.89 -8.88
CA PHE A 166 -9.44 -11.51 -9.34
C PHE A 166 -8.80 -11.27 -10.73
N SER A 167 -8.77 -12.29 -11.60
CA SER A 167 -8.21 -12.15 -12.95
C SER A 167 -8.84 -11.02 -13.76
N SER A 168 -10.16 -10.76 -13.62
CA SER A 168 -10.84 -9.65 -14.28
C SER A 168 -10.39 -8.27 -13.76
N TYR A 169 -9.83 -8.19 -12.59
CA TYR A 169 -9.43 -6.95 -11.92
C TYR A 169 -7.92 -6.67 -11.96
N ARG A 170 -7.11 -7.53 -12.57
CA ARG A 170 -5.65 -7.34 -12.66
C ARG A 170 -5.25 -6.64 -13.95
N ALA A 171 -4.12 -5.91 -13.93
CA ALA A 171 -3.48 -5.42 -15.15
C ALA A 171 -2.95 -6.56 -16.01
N ALA A 172 -2.92 -6.38 -17.34
CA ALA A 172 -2.35 -7.37 -18.27
C ALA A 172 -0.86 -7.66 -17.97
N SER A 173 -0.12 -6.64 -17.50
CA SER A 173 1.30 -6.73 -17.12
C SER A 173 1.53 -7.25 -15.70
N CYS A 174 0.50 -7.80 -15.03
CA CYS A 174 0.64 -8.28 -13.65
C CYS A 174 1.56 -9.50 -13.58
N GLN A 175 2.66 -9.38 -12.83
CA GLN A 175 3.66 -10.45 -12.63
C GLN A 175 3.22 -11.57 -11.68
N SER A 176 2.07 -11.43 -10.99
CA SER A 176 1.59 -12.45 -10.06
C SER A 176 1.05 -13.66 -10.82
N ASN A 177 1.62 -14.84 -10.59
CA ASN A 177 1.17 -16.09 -11.19
C ASN A 177 -0.16 -16.59 -10.60
N VAL A 178 -0.50 -16.19 -9.37
CA VAL A 178 -1.72 -16.61 -8.68
C VAL A 178 -2.66 -15.41 -8.57
N PRO A 179 -3.84 -15.44 -9.22
CA PRO A 179 -4.80 -14.35 -9.17
C PRO A 179 -5.72 -14.39 -7.94
N ILE A 180 -5.64 -15.46 -7.13
CA ILE A 180 -6.49 -15.65 -5.96
C ILE A 180 -6.10 -14.65 -4.86
N ARG A 181 -7.09 -13.87 -4.39
CA ARG A 181 -6.94 -12.94 -3.25
C ARG A 181 -8.10 -13.13 -2.28
N HIS A 182 -7.84 -12.82 -1.02
CA HIS A 182 -8.88 -12.76 0.00
C HIS A 182 -9.13 -11.29 0.34
N LEU A 183 -10.27 -10.77 -0.09
CA LEU A 183 -10.73 -9.43 0.26
C LEU A 183 -11.40 -9.52 1.63
N HIS A 184 -10.82 -8.85 2.64
CA HIS A 184 -11.31 -8.91 4.02
C HIS A 184 -12.56 -8.06 4.18
N PHE A 185 -12.52 -6.85 3.65
CA PHE A 185 -13.68 -5.96 3.52
C PHE A 185 -13.47 -4.99 2.36
N ILE A 186 -14.57 -4.44 1.89
CA ILE A 186 -14.65 -3.28 1.03
C ILE A 186 -15.84 -2.43 1.45
N ASP A 187 -15.60 -1.18 1.79
CA ASP A 187 -16.60 -0.23 2.25
C ASP A 187 -16.61 1.00 1.34
N VAL A 188 -17.79 1.48 0.97
CA VAL A 188 -17.93 2.70 0.20
C VAL A 188 -18.81 3.66 0.97
N ARG A 189 -18.28 4.86 1.25
CA ARG A 189 -19.00 5.89 2.01
C ARG A 189 -18.89 7.25 1.35
N ARG A 190 -19.96 8.03 1.53
CA ARG A 190 -20.00 9.44 1.12
C ARG A 190 -19.81 10.36 2.32
N PHE A 191 -18.96 11.37 2.17
CA PHE A 191 -18.73 12.45 3.11
C PHE A 191 -18.82 13.80 2.37
N GLY A 192 -20.03 14.36 2.34
CA GLY A 192 -20.29 15.52 1.51
C GLY A 192 -19.92 15.29 0.04
N PRO A 193 -19.02 16.06 -0.56
CA PRO A 193 -18.58 15.84 -1.94
C PRO A 193 -17.59 14.70 -2.10
N LEU A 194 -17.04 14.13 -1.03
CA LEU A 194 -16.10 13.02 -1.11
C LEU A 194 -16.84 11.69 -1.09
N VAL A 195 -16.48 10.80 -2.00
CA VAL A 195 -16.82 9.37 -1.97
C VAL A 195 -15.54 8.59 -1.80
N MET A 196 -15.51 7.69 -0.83
CA MET A 196 -14.33 6.91 -0.51
C MET A 196 -14.61 5.43 -0.58
N ILE A 197 -13.72 4.70 -1.23
CA ILE A 197 -13.66 3.25 -1.24
C ILE A 197 -12.52 2.84 -0.31
N ASP A 198 -12.83 2.16 0.78
CA ASP A 198 -11.87 1.63 1.75
C ASP A 198 -11.79 0.12 1.60
N VAL A 199 -10.61 -0.42 1.37
CA VAL A 199 -10.46 -1.83 1.02
C VAL A 199 -9.25 -2.45 1.68
N GLN A 200 -9.43 -3.64 2.27
CA GLN A 200 -8.36 -4.44 2.86
C GLN A 200 -8.37 -5.86 2.31
N ALA A 201 -7.19 -6.37 1.99
CA ALA A 201 -7.00 -7.74 1.54
C ALA A 201 -5.66 -8.31 2.03
N ASN A 202 -5.49 -9.62 1.91
CA ASN A 202 -4.21 -10.29 2.15
C ASN A 202 -3.09 -9.77 1.23
N ALA A 203 -3.42 -9.43 0.00
CA ALA A 203 -2.57 -8.75 -1.00
C ALA A 203 -3.44 -8.29 -2.17
N PHE A 204 -2.87 -7.46 -3.03
CA PHE A 204 -3.52 -6.99 -4.25
C PHE A 204 -2.71 -7.37 -5.48
N LEU A 205 -3.40 -7.52 -6.61
CA LEU A 205 -2.79 -7.63 -7.93
C LEU A 205 -2.46 -6.24 -8.48
N HIS A 206 -1.57 -6.18 -9.46
CA HIS A 206 -1.26 -4.93 -10.16
C HIS A 206 -2.54 -4.27 -10.71
N HIS A 207 -2.74 -2.99 -10.44
CA HIS A 207 -3.92 -2.18 -10.74
C HIS A 207 -5.26 -2.64 -10.13
N MET A 208 -5.28 -3.69 -9.30
CA MET A 208 -6.53 -4.29 -8.83
C MET A 208 -7.49 -3.27 -8.21
N ILE A 209 -7.02 -2.41 -7.31
CA ILE A 209 -7.89 -1.43 -6.62
C ILE A 209 -8.40 -0.37 -7.59
N ARG A 210 -7.56 0.11 -8.50
CA ARG A 210 -7.96 1.08 -9.51
C ARG A 210 -8.98 0.51 -10.48
N ASN A 211 -8.89 -0.78 -10.82
CA ASN A 211 -9.89 -1.47 -11.62
C ASN A 211 -11.20 -1.68 -10.85
N LEU A 212 -11.12 -2.02 -9.55
CA LEU A 212 -12.28 -2.06 -8.66
C LEU A 212 -12.98 -0.69 -8.60
N ALA A 213 -12.20 0.38 -8.41
CA ALA A 213 -12.74 1.73 -8.36
C ALA A 213 -13.44 2.14 -9.67
N GLY A 214 -12.86 1.80 -10.83
CA GLY A 214 -13.50 2.06 -12.13
C GLY A 214 -14.83 1.35 -12.29
N VAL A 215 -14.90 0.07 -11.92
CA VAL A 215 -16.12 -0.73 -11.94
C VAL A 215 -17.18 -0.15 -11.01
N LEU A 216 -16.81 0.20 -9.77
CA LEU A 216 -17.75 0.76 -8.80
C LEU A 216 -18.24 2.17 -9.20
N VAL A 217 -17.40 2.99 -9.82
CA VAL A 217 -17.80 4.29 -10.38
C VAL A 217 -18.85 4.12 -11.47
N ALA A 218 -18.69 3.13 -12.38
CA ALA A 218 -19.69 2.83 -13.40
C ALA A 218 -21.04 2.40 -12.79
N VAL A 219 -21.01 1.62 -11.71
CA VAL A 219 -22.23 1.27 -10.95
C VAL A 219 -22.83 2.50 -10.28
N GLY A 220 -22.00 3.34 -9.65
CA GLY A 220 -22.45 4.55 -8.94
C GLY A 220 -23.07 5.60 -9.85
N ARG A 221 -22.63 5.70 -11.11
CA ARG A 221 -23.23 6.55 -12.15
C ARG A 221 -24.54 5.98 -12.74
N GLY A 222 -24.80 4.69 -12.52
CA GLY A 222 -25.91 3.99 -13.12
C GLY A 222 -25.63 3.45 -14.53
N ASP A 223 -24.40 3.48 -15.03
CA ASP A 223 -23.98 2.90 -16.30
C ASP A 223 -24.03 1.36 -16.26
N GLN A 224 -23.87 0.79 -15.06
CA GLN A 224 -23.92 -0.64 -14.78
C GLN A 224 -24.85 -0.93 -13.59
N ASP A 225 -25.40 -2.15 -13.52
CA ASP A 225 -26.21 -2.60 -12.39
C ASP A 225 -25.36 -3.06 -11.20
N GLU A 226 -25.99 -3.33 -10.05
CA GLU A 226 -25.31 -3.73 -8.80
C GLU A 226 -24.64 -5.12 -8.90
N ASP A 227 -25.12 -5.99 -9.79
CA ASP A 227 -24.56 -7.33 -9.99
C ASP A 227 -23.32 -7.33 -10.91
N TYR A 228 -23.02 -6.20 -11.56
CA TYR A 228 -21.91 -6.11 -12.50
C TYR A 228 -20.56 -6.52 -11.91
N PRO A 229 -20.16 -6.11 -10.67
CA PRO A 229 -18.90 -6.56 -10.08
C PRO A 229 -18.82 -8.08 -9.91
N ALA A 230 -19.91 -8.74 -9.50
CA ALA A 230 -19.98 -10.19 -9.35
C ALA A 230 -19.90 -10.91 -10.71
N ARG A 231 -20.63 -10.43 -11.71
CA ARG A 231 -20.55 -10.98 -13.07
C ARG A 231 -19.15 -10.85 -13.66
N LEU A 232 -18.50 -9.69 -13.47
CA LEU A 232 -17.15 -9.47 -13.95
C LEU A 232 -16.14 -10.39 -13.24
N LEU A 233 -16.30 -10.64 -11.94
CA LEU A 233 -15.47 -11.58 -11.17
C LEU A 233 -15.57 -12.99 -11.76
N ALA A 234 -16.80 -13.45 -12.09
CA ALA A 234 -17.06 -14.78 -12.66
C ALA A 234 -16.45 -14.96 -14.06
N LEU A 235 -16.34 -13.89 -14.85
CA LEU A 235 -15.78 -13.95 -16.21
C LEU A 235 -14.26 -14.24 -16.23
N ARG A 236 -13.51 -13.87 -15.21
CA ARG A 236 -12.04 -14.01 -15.14
C ARG A 236 -11.31 -13.45 -16.38
N ASP A 237 -11.87 -12.41 -16.99
CA ASP A 237 -11.33 -11.77 -18.20
C ASP A 237 -11.26 -10.24 -18.01
N ARG A 238 -10.02 -9.70 -17.92
CA ARG A 238 -9.76 -8.26 -17.73
C ARG A 238 -10.31 -7.40 -18.88
N ARG A 239 -10.38 -7.91 -20.09
CA ARG A 239 -10.87 -7.18 -21.28
C ARG A 239 -12.34 -6.78 -21.17
N ARG A 240 -13.08 -7.41 -20.29
CA ARG A 240 -14.50 -7.15 -20.00
C ARG A 240 -14.72 -6.11 -18.91
N GLY A 241 -13.66 -5.69 -18.22
CA GLY A 241 -13.75 -4.71 -17.16
C GLY A 241 -13.74 -3.27 -17.66
N ASP A 242 -14.13 -2.39 -16.79
CA ASP A 242 -14.17 -0.94 -17.02
C ASP A 242 -12.77 -0.29 -17.08
N VAL A 243 -12.77 1.03 -17.31
CA VAL A 243 -11.57 1.85 -17.36
C VAL A 243 -10.87 1.80 -16.00
N THR A 244 -9.56 1.62 -16.03
CA THR A 244 -8.73 1.73 -14.82
C THR A 244 -8.80 3.15 -14.28
N ALA A 245 -9.28 3.32 -13.05
CA ALA A 245 -9.41 4.63 -12.41
C ALA A 245 -8.04 5.31 -12.21
N PRO A 246 -7.97 6.67 -12.20
CA PRO A 246 -6.73 7.43 -12.03
C PRO A 246 -5.94 7.05 -10.78
N ALA A 247 -4.63 7.20 -10.83
CA ALA A 247 -3.76 6.85 -9.70
C ALA A 247 -3.86 7.84 -8.53
N CYS A 248 -4.09 9.12 -8.82
CA CYS A 248 -4.09 10.22 -7.84
C CYS A 248 -5.14 10.10 -6.72
N GLY A 249 -6.19 9.30 -6.90
CA GLY A 249 -7.15 9.01 -5.82
C GLY A 249 -6.72 7.87 -4.91
N LEU A 250 -5.67 7.11 -5.24
CA LEU A 250 -5.28 5.91 -4.50
C LEU A 250 -4.22 6.19 -3.45
N HIS A 251 -4.52 5.79 -2.21
CA HIS A 251 -3.63 5.92 -1.06
C HIS A 251 -3.41 4.56 -0.39
N PHE A 252 -2.15 4.16 -0.24
CA PHE A 252 -1.75 3.02 0.57
C PHE A 252 -1.71 3.47 2.03
N VAL A 253 -2.64 3.01 2.86
CA VAL A 253 -2.91 3.63 4.17
C VAL A 253 -2.57 2.76 5.36
N ASP A 254 -2.47 1.44 5.20
CA ASP A 254 -2.09 0.56 6.31
C ASP A 254 -1.54 -0.79 5.86
N VAL A 255 -0.66 -1.36 6.68
CA VAL A 255 -0.15 -2.72 6.56
C VAL A 255 -0.22 -3.38 7.93
N ARG A 256 -0.80 -4.58 7.99
CA ARG A 256 -0.90 -5.37 9.22
C ARG A 256 0.18 -6.44 9.25
N TYR A 257 0.77 -6.57 10.43
CA TYR A 257 1.76 -7.60 10.77
C TYR A 257 1.34 -8.33 12.03
N ASP A 258 2.04 -9.41 12.37
CA ASP A 258 1.91 -10.06 13.66
C ASP A 258 2.31 -9.09 14.77
N GLU A 259 1.56 -9.08 15.87
CA GLU A 259 1.74 -8.15 17.01
C GLU A 259 3.12 -8.31 17.67
N ARG A 260 3.75 -9.48 17.56
CA ARG A 260 5.10 -9.75 18.07
C ARG A 260 6.19 -8.81 17.53
N PHE A 261 5.92 -8.14 16.40
CA PHE A 261 6.86 -7.18 15.80
C PHE A 261 6.75 -5.77 16.41
N GLU A 262 5.77 -5.49 17.23
CA GLU A 262 5.60 -4.25 18.00
C GLU A 262 5.84 -2.96 17.18
N LEU A 263 5.35 -2.96 15.93
CA LEU A 263 5.51 -1.79 15.05
C LEU A 263 4.69 -0.60 15.57
N PRO A 264 5.23 0.63 15.47
CA PRO A 264 4.52 1.82 15.91
C PRO A 264 3.14 1.93 15.27
N GLU A 265 2.13 2.26 16.08
CA GLU A 265 0.80 2.51 15.61
C GLU A 265 0.64 3.94 15.11
N GLU A 266 -0.06 4.10 14.00
CA GLU A 266 -0.40 5.38 13.39
C GLU A 266 -1.87 5.39 13.00
N PRO A 267 -2.52 6.56 13.04
CA PRO A 267 -3.88 6.71 12.50
C PRO A 267 -3.92 6.30 11.03
N VAL A 268 -5.02 5.65 10.62
CA VAL A 268 -5.21 5.27 9.22
C VAL A 268 -5.48 6.52 8.38
N GLY A 269 -4.57 6.80 7.43
CA GLY A 269 -4.64 7.96 6.55
C GLY A 269 -5.69 7.87 5.43
N PRO A 270 -5.69 8.80 4.49
CA PRO A 270 -4.91 10.03 4.54
C PRO A 270 -5.48 11.04 5.55
N ASN A 271 -4.62 11.91 6.08
CA ASN A 271 -4.98 12.89 7.12
C ASN A 271 -6.13 13.83 6.71
N LEU A 272 -6.27 14.12 5.41
CA LEU A 272 -7.40 14.93 4.91
C LEU A 272 -8.77 14.32 5.24
N LEU A 273 -8.83 13.03 5.55
CA LEU A 273 -10.05 12.33 5.95
C LEU A 273 -10.26 12.26 7.47
N ALA A 274 -9.26 12.66 8.27
CA ALA A 274 -9.34 12.61 9.73
C ALA A 274 -10.42 13.53 10.32
N PHE A 275 -10.86 14.54 9.54
CA PHE A 275 -11.90 15.49 9.95
C PHE A 275 -13.33 15.04 9.63
N LEU A 276 -13.49 13.87 9.02
CA LEU A 276 -14.79 13.40 8.54
C LEU A 276 -15.62 12.67 9.62
N GLY A 277 -15.43 13.03 10.89
CA GLY A 277 -16.30 12.62 11.98
C GLY A 277 -16.05 11.19 12.47
N GLU A 278 -17.13 10.44 12.71
CA GLU A 278 -17.13 9.14 13.39
C GLU A 278 -16.34 8.00 12.69
N TRP A 279 -15.81 8.28 11.50
CA TRP A 279 -15.06 7.29 10.78
C TRP A 279 -13.61 7.23 11.24
N THR A 280 -13.38 6.41 12.25
CA THR A 280 -12.08 6.25 12.91
C THR A 280 -11.04 5.57 12.04
N GLY A 281 -11.48 4.92 10.96
CA GLY A 281 -10.60 4.09 10.15
C GLY A 281 -10.16 2.85 10.90
N GLU A 282 -11.05 2.26 11.69
CA GLU A 282 -10.78 1.01 12.40
C GLU A 282 -10.14 -0.02 11.48
N ARG A 283 -9.16 -0.71 12.02
CA ARG A 283 -8.49 -1.78 11.31
C ARG A 283 -9.45 -2.95 11.21
N GLY A 284 -9.83 -3.33 9.98
CA GLY A 284 -10.66 -4.50 9.76
C GLY A 284 -10.01 -5.78 10.29
N GLU A 285 -10.82 -6.72 10.76
CA GLU A 285 -10.34 -8.04 11.16
C GLU A 285 -9.61 -8.75 10.01
N ILE A 286 -8.63 -9.56 10.34
CA ILE A 286 -7.94 -10.43 9.40
C ILE A 286 -8.52 -11.82 9.60
N PRO A 287 -9.31 -12.35 8.64
CA PRO A 287 -9.91 -13.66 8.80
C PRO A 287 -8.84 -14.75 8.85
N ASP A 288 -9.02 -15.74 9.72
CA ASP A 288 -8.14 -16.89 9.83
C ASP A 288 -8.48 -17.95 8.78
N THR A 289 -8.04 -17.73 7.56
CA THR A 289 -8.25 -18.66 6.43
C THR A 289 -7.03 -19.53 6.16
N PRO A 290 -7.19 -20.68 5.47
CA PRO A 290 -6.04 -21.50 5.05
C PRO A 290 -4.99 -20.72 4.25
N LEU A 291 -5.43 -19.75 3.43
CA LEU A 291 -4.52 -18.89 2.68
C LEU A 291 -3.71 -17.98 3.60
N MET A 292 -4.34 -17.45 4.66
CA MET A 292 -3.66 -16.62 5.65
C MET A 292 -2.74 -17.43 6.56
N ARG A 293 -3.14 -18.64 6.96
CA ARG A 293 -2.29 -19.55 7.74
C ARG A 293 -1.01 -19.89 6.99
N ARG A 294 -1.07 -20.14 5.68
CA ARG A 294 0.12 -20.38 4.84
C ARG A 294 1.06 -19.17 4.81
N ARG A 295 0.57 -17.96 4.96
CA ARG A 295 1.38 -16.73 5.02
C ARG A 295 2.01 -16.46 6.38
N ARG A 296 1.43 -16.97 7.47
CA ARG A 296 2.01 -16.87 8.82
C ARG A 296 3.25 -17.73 8.98
N VAL A 297 3.36 -18.79 8.16
CA VAL A 297 4.58 -19.61 8.08
C VAL A 297 5.47 -18.95 7.03
N TRP A 298 6.60 -18.43 7.46
CA TRP A 298 7.64 -17.90 6.58
C TRP A 298 8.05 -19.01 5.62
N PRO A 299 7.97 -18.83 4.29
CA PRO A 299 8.47 -19.83 3.37
C PRO A 299 9.98 -19.89 3.52
N LYS A 300 10.47 -20.96 4.12
CA LYS A 300 11.87 -21.32 4.01
C LYS A 300 12.09 -21.72 2.55
N TRP A 301 12.91 -20.95 1.87
CA TRP A 301 13.30 -21.26 0.50
C TRP A 301 14.43 -22.27 0.54
N ILE A 302 14.44 -23.17 -0.43
CA ILE A 302 15.52 -24.14 -0.62
C ILE A 302 16.31 -23.61 -1.82
N ASP A 303 17.61 -23.35 -1.63
CA ASP A 303 18.50 -22.97 -2.72
C ASP A 303 18.79 -24.16 -3.66
N ASP A 304 19.47 -23.90 -4.77
CA ASP A 304 19.81 -24.92 -5.76
C ASP A 304 20.73 -26.04 -5.23
N GLN A 305 21.25 -25.89 -4.01
CA GLN A 305 22.06 -26.87 -3.31
C GLN A 305 21.29 -27.62 -2.21
N GLY A 306 19.95 -27.42 -2.13
CA GLY A 306 19.09 -28.09 -1.15
C GLY A 306 19.19 -27.51 0.27
N ARG A 307 19.78 -26.32 0.48
CA ARG A 307 19.90 -25.69 1.78
C ARG A 307 18.71 -24.77 2.04
N VAL A 308 18.20 -24.80 3.26
CA VAL A 308 17.16 -23.86 3.70
C VAL A 308 17.79 -22.47 3.85
N VAL A 309 17.31 -21.50 3.08
CA VAL A 309 17.72 -20.11 3.13
C VAL A 309 16.56 -19.23 3.54
N ASP A 310 16.83 -18.17 4.32
CA ASP A 310 15.80 -17.24 4.80
C ASP A 310 15.36 -16.21 3.72
N HIS A 311 15.94 -16.29 2.51
CA HIS A 311 15.67 -15.41 1.39
C HIS A 311 15.30 -16.20 0.13
N HIS A 312 14.40 -15.67 -0.68
CA HIS A 312 14.14 -16.22 -2.02
C HIS A 312 15.41 -16.06 -2.86
N PRO A 313 15.99 -17.15 -3.43
CA PRO A 313 17.25 -17.09 -4.19
C PRO A 313 17.21 -16.12 -5.39
N HIS A 314 16.03 -15.75 -5.86
CA HIS A 314 15.83 -14.80 -6.96
C HIS A 314 15.32 -13.41 -6.50
N ALA A 315 15.27 -13.10 -5.20
CA ALA A 315 14.90 -11.77 -4.72
C ALA A 315 15.87 -10.67 -5.21
N ASP A 316 17.10 -11.07 -5.52
CA ASP A 316 18.14 -10.17 -6.02
C ASP A 316 18.19 -10.07 -7.57
N LEU A 317 17.53 -10.96 -8.32
CA LEU A 317 17.59 -11.02 -9.78
C LEU A 317 16.56 -10.09 -10.47
N GLU A 318 15.55 -9.61 -9.80
CA GLU A 318 14.60 -8.63 -10.37
C GLU A 318 15.15 -7.19 -10.48
N VAL A 319 16.46 -7.00 -10.30
CA VAL A 319 17.13 -5.69 -10.42
C VAL A 319 17.77 -5.47 -11.81
N SER A 320 17.66 -6.44 -12.71
CA SER A 320 18.36 -6.42 -14.03
C SER A 320 17.43 -6.55 -15.23
N SER A 321 16.33 -5.84 -15.28
CA SER A 321 15.60 -5.65 -16.55
C SER A 321 14.74 -4.39 -16.52
#